data_e0e241206d5f3a188900067dc9685255
#
_entry.id   e0e241206d5f3a188900067dc9685255
#
_cell.length_a   1.000
_cell.length_b   1.000
_cell.length_c   1.000
_cell.angle_alpha   90.00
_cell.angle_beta   90.00
_cell.angle_gamma   90.00
#
_symmetry.space_group_name_H-M   'P 1'
#
loop_
_entity.id
_entity.type
_entity.pdbx_description
1 polymer ?
#
loop_
_entity_poly.entity_id
_entity_poly.type
_entity_poly.pdbx_seq_one_letter_code
_entity_poly.pdbx_strand_id
1 'polypeptide(L)'
;MKKETIIYILTVIAIILISIFLSSGYKKSTEPRTYYEVYLDGKVIGTINSKEELENYIDKQNDKYKNQFGVDRVYSPTGLSVEKVLTYNSQISSVASIYAKIQSEKPFTIRGYQFTIDNTTKEEEKSDNETEKVENKKYKIYVTKSSIFDEAVENLFKTYAGTEEYELYKTETQQQIVTTGTYIENIYLKDNITIKEMNIPVTEKIYSDSSELSQFFLFGINNKKSNYIVKSGDTIDKVAFANKISTEEFLISNPSFSSSKSLLFPGQQVVIGITDPQLQVVIEKSVVKDEVNKFKTIERYDASKQVGDDEIIQKGENGLERISQKVEEINGNITYIKPISKVELKPTTSRIIVYGKKQVSGVGSTKSWAWPTNSGYTISSNYGYRIDPFTRRRNLHYGIDISGTGYGSPVYAVNNGTIVTATCHYSYGNYVVINHNNGYYTLYAHMSRFNKSTKVGVNVTRGQIIGYVGQTGSATGPHLHFEAYVGGEPWKGGTRINPWTLYN
;
A
#
# COMPACT_ATOMS: atom_id res chain seq x y z
N MET A 1 -61.93 67.42 -23.67
CA MET A 1 -61.94 65.94 -23.66
C MET A 1 -61.54 65.45 -22.29
N LYS A 2 -62.39 64.57 -21.70
CA LYS A 2 -62.14 64.05 -20.34
C LYS A 2 -60.90 63.16 -20.37
N LYS A 3 -60.07 63.16 -19.31
CA LYS A 3 -58.83 62.43 -19.18
C LYS A 3 -58.98 60.92 -19.51
N GLU A 4 -60.09 60.35 -19.19
CA GLU A 4 -60.53 58.97 -19.48
C GLU A 4 -60.67 58.69 -21.00
N THR A 5 -61.15 59.66 -21.80
CA THR A 5 -61.25 59.50 -23.25
C THR A 5 -59.89 59.52 -23.96
N ILE A 6 -58.90 60.22 -23.44
CA ILE A 6 -57.56 60.28 -23.95
C ILE A 6 -56.84 58.93 -23.66
N ILE A 7 -57.04 58.38 -22.47
CA ILE A 7 -56.49 57.07 -22.09
C ILE A 7 -57.07 55.94 -22.98
N TYR A 8 -58.36 55.98 -23.23
CA TYR A 8 -59.01 55.02 -24.12
C TYR A 8 -58.50 55.06 -25.55
N ILE A 9 -58.32 56.28 -26.10
CA ILE A 9 -57.76 56.46 -27.45
C ILE A 9 -56.31 55.96 -27.50
N LEU A 10 -55.50 56.24 -26.47
CA LEU A 10 -54.11 55.80 -26.43
C LEU A 10 -53.99 54.26 -26.27
N THR A 11 -54.88 53.63 -25.51
CA THR A 11 -54.92 52.16 -25.40
C THR A 11 -55.37 51.51 -26.73
N VAL A 12 -56.31 52.03 -27.41
CA VAL A 12 -56.75 51.52 -28.72
C VAL A 12 -55.64 51.70 -29.79
N ILE A 13 -54.97 52.84 -29.79
CA ILE A 13 -53.80 53.06 -30.66
C ILE A 13 -52.67 52.09 -30.33
N ALA A 14 -52.34 51.82 -29.04
CA ALA A 14 -51.34 50.87 -28.62
C ALA A 14 -51.69 49.43 -29.05
N ILE A 15 -52.95 49.00 -28.91
CA ILE A 15 -53.41 47.67 -29.36
C ILE A 15 -53.31 47.57 -30.90
N ILE A 16 -53.65 48.62 -31.66
CA ILE A 16 -53.51 48.64 -33.14
C ILE A 16 -52.04 48.56 -33.52
N LEU A 17 -51.17 49.32 -32.86
CA LEU A 17 -49.72 49.27 -33.12
C LEU A 17 -49.10 47.91 -32.76
N ILE A 18 -49.55 47.30 -31.66
CA ILE A 18 -49.10 45.95 -31.28
C ILE A 18 -49.60 44.90 -32.30
N SER A 19 -50.86 45.01 -32.76
CA SER A 19 -51.39 44.11 -33.78
C SER A 19 -50.71 44.29 -35.15
N ILE A 20 -50.35 45.51 -35.53
CA ILE A 20 -49.54 45.79 -36.74
C ILE A 20 -48.12 45.26 -36.58
N PHE A 21 -47.50 45.38 -35.39
CA PHE A 21 -46.18 44.87 -35.11
C PHE A 21 -46.16 43.35 -35.09
N LEU A 22 -47.15 42.70 -34.52
CA LEU A 22 -47.35 41.25 -34.53
C LEU A 22 -47.68 40.72 -35.94
N SER A 23 -48.42 41.47 -36.76
CA SER A 23 -48.72 41.08 -38.15
C SER A 23 -47.60 41.37 -39.13
N SER A 24 -46.73 42.37 -38.88
CA SER A 24 -45.57 42.66 -39.72
C SER A 24 -44.39 41.70 -39.46
N GLY A 25 -44.37 41.04 -38.29
CA GLY A 25 -43.35 40.01 -37.96
C GLY A 25 -43.60 38.63 -38.60
N TYR A 26 -44.81 38.38 -39.06
CA TYR A 26 -45.21 37.13 -39.74
C TYR A 26 -45.25 37.31 -41.24
N LYS A 27 -44.12 37.58 -41.90
CA LYS A 27 -43.99 37.24 -43.34
C LYS A 27 -43.93 35.72 -43.45
N LYS A 28 -45.09 35.06 -43.45
CA LYS A 28 -45.22 33.69 -43.98
C LYS A 28 -44.65 33.73 -45.40
N SER A 29 -43.54 33.06 -45.65
CA SER A 29 -43.03 32.84 -46.98
C SER A 29 -44.21 32.22 -47.77
N THR A 30 -44.69 32.92 -48.76
CA THR A 30 -45.80 32.47 -49.63
C THR A 30 -45.35 31.39 -50.58
N GLU A 31 -44.08 31.14 -50.67
CA GLU A 31 -43.49 30.09 -51.52
C GLU A 31 -42.89 28.99 -50.66
N PRO A 32 -43.20 27.74 -50.96
CA PRO A 32 -42.52 26.62 -50.31
C PRO A 32 -41.04 26.57 -50.71
N ARG A 33 -40.20 26.32 -49.74
CA ARG A 33 -38.75 26.15 -49.96
C ARG A 33 -38.35 24.73 -49.89
N THR A 34 -37.33 24.40 -50.66
CA THR A 34 -36.73 23.07 -50.61
C THR A 34 -35.81 22.97 -49.41
N TYR A 35 -36.08 22.00 -48.55
CA TYR A 35 -35.26 21.61 -47.39
C TYR A 35 -35.02 20.10 -47.43
N TYR A 36 -34.27 19.61 -46.45
CA TYR A 36 -33.98 18.18 -46.28
C TYR A 36 -34.39 17.77 -44.88
N GLU A 37 -35.31 16.81 -44.80
CA GLU A 37 -35.68 16.17 -43.56
C GLU A 37 -34.75 15.00 -43.29
N VAL A 38 -34.20 14.95 -42.07
CA VAL A 38 -33.32 13.87 -41.61
C VAL A 38 -34.14 12.90 -40.79
N TYR A 39 -34.11 11.66 -41.16
CA TYR A 39 -34.86 10.56 -40.52
C TYR A 39 -33.87 9.63 -39.81
N LEU A 40 -34.26 9.15 -38.64
CA LEU A 40 -33.62 8.06 -37.92
C LEU A 40 -34.69 7.05 -37.53
N ASP A 41 -34.58 5.80 -38.02
CA ASP A 41 -35.58 4.74 -37.85
C ASP A 41 -37.01 5.21 -38.23
N GLY A 42 -37.16 5.96 -39.31
CA GLY A 42 -38.43 6.47 -39.83
C GLY A 42 -39.04 7.66 -39.09
N LYS A 43 -38.34 8.20 -38.05
CA LYS A 43 -38.74 9.42 -37.31
C LYS A 43 -37.95 10.61 -37.84
N VAL A 44 -38.62 11.75 -38.07
CA VAL A 44 -37.95 13.01 -38.40
C VAL A 44 -37.23 13.51 -37.14
N ILE A 45 -35.89 13.64 -37.23
CA ILE A 45 -35.04 14.15 -36.16
C ILE A 45 -34.72 15.63 -36.34
N GLY A 46 -34.97 16.20 -37.51
CA GLY A 46 -34.88 17.62 -37.81
C GLY A 46 -34.83 17.93 -39.29
N THR A 47 -34.83 19.21 -39.63
CA THR A 47 -34.81 19.73 -41.02
C THR A 47 -33.53 20.57 -41.21
N ILE A 48 -32.85 20.42 -42.30
CA ILE A 48 -31.59 21.08 -42.66
C ILE A 48 -31.68 21.75 -44.04
N ASN A 49 -30.80 22.69 -44.29
CA ASN A 49 -30.72 23.39 -45.57
C ASN A 49 -30.08 22.59 -46.70
N SER A 50 -29.08 21.80 -46.39
CA SER A 50 -28.27 21.06 -47.35
C SER A 50 -27.93 19.69 -46.86
N LYS A 51 -28.21 18.67 -47.68
CA LYS A 51 -27.79 17.29 -47.47
C LYS A 51 -26.26 17.17 -47.53
N GLU A 52 -25.63 17.83 -48.50
CA GLU A 52 -24.19 17.83 -48.68
C GLU A 52 -23.44 18.39 -47.46
N GLU A 53 -23.97 19.44 -46.86
CA GLU A 53 -23.38 20.05 -45.65
C GLU A 53 -23.39 19.05 -44.47
N LEU A 54 -24.48 18.29 -44.31
CA LEU A 54 -24.55 17.22 -43.28
C LEU A 54 -23.59 16.08 -43.62
N GLU A 55 -23.54 15.61 -44.86
CA GLU A 55 -22.62 14.55 -45.31
C GLU A 55 -21.16 14.97 -45.05
N ASN A 56 -20.75 16.14 -45.47
CA ASN A 56 -19.41 16.69 -45.24
C ASN A 56 -19.10 16.79 -43.73
N TYR A 57 -20.08 17.18 -42.90
CA TYR A 57 -19.90 17.24 -41.47
C TYR A 57 -19.70 15.87 -40.86
N ILE A 58 -20.50 14.88 -41.27
CA ILE A 58 -20.38 13.46 -40.87
C ILE A 58 -18.98 12.93 -41.25
N ASP A 59 -18.58 13.13 -42.50
CA ASP A 59 -17.28 12.66 -43.00
C ASP A 59 -16.13 13.25 -42.22
N LYS A 60 -16.18 14.53 -41.92
CA LYS A 60 -15.17 15.19 -41.05
C LYS A 60 -15.13 14.61 -39.62
N GLN A 61 -16.27 14.23 -39.05
CA GLN A 61 -16.29 13.56 -37.73
C GLN A 61 -15.78 12.12 -37.84
N ASN A 62 -16.16 11.41 -38.90
CA ASN A 62 -15.70 10.04 -39.17
C ASN A 62 -14.17 9.99 -39.34
N ASP A 63 -13.57 10.95 -40.04
CA ASP A 63 -12.11 11.03 -40.18
C ASP A 63 -11.40 11.27 -38.84
N LYS A 64 -12.00 12.04 -37.94
CA LYS A 64 -11.47 12.16 -36.56
C LYS A 64 -11.49 10.80 -35.84
N TYR A 65 -12.59 10.06 -35.93
CA TYR A 65 -12.68 8.73 -35.29
C TYR A 65 -11.74 7.71 -35.94
N LYS A 66 -11.60 7.73 -37.28
CA LYS A 66 -10.61 6.85 -37.96
C LYS A 66 -9.19 7.11 -37.42
N ASN A 67 -8.80 8.39 -37.31
CA ASN A 67 -7.50 8.77 -36.79
C ASN A 67 -7.36 8.43 -35.31
N GLN A 68 -8.39 8.66 -34.49
CA GLN A 68 -8.39 8.41 -33.05
C GLN A 68 -8.24 6.92 -32.73
N PHE A 69 -8.95 6.06 -33.45
CA PHE A 69 -9.01 4.63 -33.18
C PHE A 69 -8.12 3.80 -34.10
N GLY A 70 -7.45 4.41 -35.07
CA GLY A 70 -6.59 3.71 -36.03
C GLY A 70 -7.38 2.71 -36.89
N VAL A 71 -8.62 3.07 -37.35
CA VAL A 71 -9.50 2.20 -38.12
C VAL A 71 -9.78 2.80 -39.48
N ASP A 72 -9.99 1.93 -40.47
CA ASP A 72 -10.25 2.36 -41.87
C ASP A 72 -11.68 2.86 -42.08
N ARG A 73 -12.63 2.41 -41.25
CA ARG A 73 -14.06 2.63 -41.49
C ARG A 73 -14.84 2.92 -40.21
N VAL A 74 -15.71 3.93 -40.31
CA VAL A 74 -16.77 4.24 -39.35
C VAL A 74 -18.11 3.94 -40.02
N TYR A 75 -18.99 3.26 -39.32
CA TYR A 75 -20.29 2.83 -39.84
C TYR A 75 -21.36 3.78 -39.36
N SER A 76 -22.17 4.25 -40.31
CA SER A 76 -23.36 5.06 -40.01
C SER A 76 -24.43 4.20 -39.35
N PRO A 77 -25.24 4.81 -38.47
CA PRO A 77 -26.37 4.10 -37.89
C PRO A 77 -27.38 3.62 -38.95
N THR A 78 -27.90 2.42 -38.77
CA THR A 78 -28.96 1.92 -39.62
C THR A 78 -30.22 2.77 -39.47
N GLY A 79 -30.96 2.97 -40.57
CA GLY A 79 -32.19 3.77 -40.55
C GLY A 79 -31.97 5.28 -40.63
N LEU A 80 -30.70 5.75 -40.81
CA LEU A 80 -30.44 7.14 -41.15
C LEU A 80 -30.72 7.37 -42.63
N SER A 81 -31.64 8.32 -42.93
CA SER A 81 -31.91 8.77 -44.30
C SER A 81 -32.15 10.27 -44.34
N VAL A 82 -31.95 10.86 -45.50
CA VAL A 82 -32.12 12.29 -45.74
C VAL A 82 -32.99 12.46 -46.99
N GLU A 83 -34.17 13.01 -46.80
CA GLU A 83 -35.15 13.17 -47.89
C GLU A 83 -35.37 14.63 -48.21
N LYS A 84 -35.48 14.91 -49.51
CA LYS A 84 -35.78 16.27 -50.01
C LYS A 84 -37.27 16.54 -49.86
N VAL A 85 -37.61 17.63 -49.20
CA VAL A 85 -39.00 18.05 -48.97
C VAL A 85 -39.23 19.46 -49.42
N LEU A 86 -40.44 19.73 -49.90
CA LEU A 86 -40.92 21.09 -50.19
C LEU A 86 -41.89 21.49 -49.08
N THR A 87 -41.49 22.47 -48.28
CA THR A 87 -42.26 22.84 -47.08
C THR A 87 -42.26 24.32 -46.83
N TYR A 88 -43.28 24.76 -46.12
CA TYR A 88 -43.37 26.11 -45.53
C TYR A 88 -42.74 26.21 -44.14
N ASN A 89 -42.27 25.11 -43.57
CA ASN A 89 -41.67 25.06 -42.26
C ASN A 89 -40.30 25.78 -42.31
N SER A 90 -40.12 26.80 -41.49
CA SER A 90 -38.89 27.59 -41.35
C SER A 90 -38.02 27.20 -40.17
N GLN A 91 -38.39 26.15 -39.42
CA GLN A 91 -37.60 25.65 -38.31
C GLN A 91 -36.48 24.75 -38.86
N ILE A 92 -35.29 25.33 -38.99
CA ILE A 92 -34.11 24.64 -39.53
C ILE A 92 -33.12 24.40 -38.39
N SER A 93 -32.68 23.14 -38.32
CA SER A 93 -31.66 22.71 -37.37
C SER A 93 -30.25 22.91 -38.00
N SER A 94 -29.26 23.20 -37.18
CA SER A 94 -27.87 23.13 -37.64
C SER A 94 -27.44 21.66 -37.85
N VAL A 95 -26.54 21.42 -38.79
CA VAL A 95 -26.00 20.06 -39.04
C VAL A 95 -25.32 19.50 -37.80
N ALA A 96 -24.66 20.35 -37.01
CA ALA A 96 -24.04 19.93 -35.72
C ALA A 96 -25.09 19.44 -34.71
N SER A 97 -26.26 20.13 -34.63
CA SER A 97 -27.36 19.69 -33.75
C SER A 97 -27.97 18.37 -34.20
N ILE A 98 -28.16 18.19 -35.52
CA ILE A 98 -28.63 16.91 -36.10
C ILE A 98 -27.65 15.80 -35.81
N TYR A 99 -26.35 16.03 -36.04
CA TYR A 99 -25.29 15.07 -35.74
C TYR A 99 -25.29 14.66 -34.26
N ALA A 100 -25.36 15.65 -33.35
CA ALA A 100 -25.42 15.39 -31.91
C ALA A 100 -26.65 14.53 -31.53
N LYS A 101 -27.80 14.77 -32.19
CA LYS A 101 -29.01 13.98 -31.97
C LYS A 101 -28.88 12.54 -32.48
N ILE A 102 -28.26 12.35 -33.66
CA ILE A 102 -27.92 11.04 -34.16
C ILE A 102 -27.02 10.29 -33.18
N GLN A 103 -25.94 10.95 -32.68
CA GLN A 103 -25.01 10.37 -31.72
C GLN A 103 -25.67 9.99 -30.38
N SER A 104 -26.67 10.75 -29.91
CA SER A 104 -27.36 10.46 -28.65
C SER A 104 -28.39 9.33 -28.76
N GLU A 105 -29.07 9.20 -29.92
CA GLU A 105 -30.11 8.19 -30.12
C GLU A 105 -29.55 6.88 -30.70
N LYS A 106 -28.67 6.99 -31.71
CA LYS A 106 -28.07 5.84 -32.39
C LYS A 106 -26.68 6.20 -32.93
N PRO A 107 -25.64 6.06 -32.11
CA PRO A 107 -24.29 6.54 -32.44
C PRO A 107 -23.69 5.82 -33.62
N PHE A 108 -22.76 6.47 -34.30
CA PHE A 108 -21.85 5.87 -35.25
C PHE A 108 -21.04 4.76 -34.56
N THR A 109 -20.61 3.76 -35.31
CA THR A 109 -19.92 2.60 -34.76
C THR A 109 -18.63 2.31 -35.52
N ILE A 110 -17.68 1.66 -34.83
CA ILE A 110 -16.51 1.02 -35.45
C ILE A 110 -16.56 -0.48 -35.19
N ARG A 111 -15.95 -1.28 -36.06
CA ARG A 111 -15.79 -2.72 -35.85
C ARG A 111 -14.67 -2.95 -34.83
N GLY A 112 -14.89 -3.80 -33.87
CA GLY A 112 -13.93 -4.14 -32.82
C GLY A 112 -14.42 -5.30 -31.97
N TYR A 113 -13.80 -5.47 -30.79
CA TYR A 113 -14.05 -6.60 -29.90
C TYR A 113 -14.52 -6.10 -28.54
N GLN A 114 -15.56 -6.74 -28.01
CA GLN A 114 -16.00 -6.61 -26.63
C GLN A 114 -15.46 -7.78 -25.84
N PHE A 115 -14.69 -7.49 -24.80
CA PHE A 115 -14.34 -8.46 -23.76
C PHE A 115 -15.28 -8.23 -22.58
N THR A 116 -15.93 -9.30 -22.12
CA THR A 116 -16.71 -9.26 -20.88
C THR A 116 -15.94 -10.06 -19.84
N ILE A 117 -15.56 -9.38 -18.76
CA ILE A 117 -14.79 -9.92 -17.65
C ILE A 117 -15.75 -10.15 -16.50
N ASP A 118 -15.74 -11.36 -15.94
CA ASP A 118 -16.59 -11.79 -14.84
C ASP A 118 -15.70 -12.30 -13.70
N ASN A 119 -15.53 -11.48 -12.67
CA ASN A 119 -14.70 -11.78 -11.49
C ASN A 119 -15.51 -12.51 -10.41
N THR A 120 -16.60 -13.17 -10.77
CA THR A 120 -17.42 -13.91 -9.82
C THR A 120 -16.67 -15.16 -9.34
N THR A 121 -15.99 -15.09 -8.20
CA THR A 121 -15.50 -16.31 -7.54
C THR A 121 -16.69 -17.08 -6.98
N LYS A 122 -16.88 -18.32 -7.44
CA LYS A 122 -17.76 -19.26 -6.73
C LYS A 122 -17.09 -19.56 -5.40
N GLU A 123 -17.63 -19.01 -4.31
CA GLU A 123 -17.21 -19.41 -2.97
C GLU A 123 -17.51 -20.92 -2.78
N GLU A 124 -16.48 -21.72 -2.52
CA GLU A 124 -16.66 -22.99 -1.82
C GLU A 124 -16.98 -22.63 -0.36
N GLU A 125 -18.14 -23.04 0.11
CA GLU A 125 -18.62 -22.84 1.48
C GLU A 125 -17.56 -23.35 2.47
N LYS A 126 -16.85 -22.42 3.10
CA LYS A 126 -16.12 -22.65 4.37
C LYS A 126 -16.80 -21.84 5.46
N SER A 127 -17.32 -22.59 6.42
CA SER A 127 -18.02 -22.16 7.61
C SER A 127 -17.26 -21.10 8.42
N ASP A 128 -18.04 -20.17 8.98
CA ASP A 128 -17.88 -19.37 10.19
C ASP A 128 -16.96 -18.16 10.20
N ASN A 129 -17.68 -16.99 10.18
CA ASN A 129 -17.31 -15.68 10.74
C ASN A 129 -16.19 -14.88 10.05
N GLU A 130 -16.61 -14.16 9.06
CA GLU A 130 -16.37 -12.74 8.74
C GLU A 130 -16.66 -12.53 7.25
N THR A 131 -17.82 -11.97 6.95
CA THR A 131 -18.25 -11.65 5.58
C THR A 131 -17.53 -10.40 5.09
N GLU A 132 -16.36 -10.54 4.48
CA GLU A 132 -15.91 -9.56 3.50
C GLU A 132 -16.84 -9.65 2.29
N LYS A 133 -17.57 -8.56 2.00
CA LYS A 133 -18.37 -8.44 0.79
C LYS A 133 -17.42 -8.48 -0.42
N VAL A 134 -17.30 -9.63 -1.06
CA VAL A 134 -16.70 -9.73 -2.38
C VAL A 134 -17.65 -9.02 -3.37
N GLU A 135 -17.27 -7.85 -3.85
CA GLU A 135 -18.00 -7.19 -4.92
C GLU A 135 -17.80 -7.98 -6.22
N ASN A 136 -18.84 -8.69 -6.65
CA ASN A 136 -18.91 -9.33 -7.96
C ASN A 136 -18.90 -8.24 -9.05
N LYS A 137 -17.75 -7.96 -9.62
CA LYS A 137 -17.61 -7.00 -10.71
C LYS A 137 -17.70 -7.70 -12.05
N LYS A 138 -18.79 -7.42 -12.79
CA LYS A 138 -18.88 -7.78 -14.20
C LYS A 138 -18.81 -6.49 -15.03
N TYR A 139 -17.82 -6.39 -15.91
CA TYR A 139 -17.60 -5.19 -16.71
C TYR A 139 -17.18 -5.54 -18.14
N LYS A 140 -17.29 -4.55 -19.02
CA LYS A 140 -16.99 -4.69 -20.43
C LYS A 140 -15.83 -3.80 -20.83
N ILE A 141 -14.97 -4.31 -21.68
CA ILE A 141 -13.87 -3.60 -22.30
C ILE A 141 -14.04 -3.67 -23.79
N TYR A 142 -13.85 -2.56 -24.47
CA TYR A 142 -13.89 -2.47 -25.92
C TYR A 142 -12.50 -2.14 -26.45
N VAL A 143 -12.08 -2.92 -27.46
CA VAL A 143 -10.80 -2.71 -28.15
C VAL A 143 -11.01 -2.72 -29.66
N THR A 144 -10.13 -2.05 -30.39
CA THR A 144 -10.18 -2.03 -31.87
C THR A 144 -9.70 -3.34 -32.48
N LYS A 145 -8.76 -4.05 -31.84
CA LYS A 145 -8.21 -5.35 -32.24
C LYS A 145 -8.07 -6.26 -31.04
N SER A 146 -8.30 -7.57 -31.19
CA SER A 146 -8.13 -8.52 -30.10
C SER A 146 -6.69 -8.55 -29.56
N SER A 147 -5.70 -8.39 -30.43
CA SER A 147 -4.28 -8.37 -30.04
C SER A 147 -3.94 -7.30 -28.99
N ILE A 148 -4.68 -6.18 -28.92
CA ILE A 148 -4.49 -5.14 -27.90
C ILE A 148 -4.79 -5.68 -26.51
N PHE A 149 -5.83 -6.51 -26.39
CA PHE A 149 -6.15 -7.17 -25.12
C PHE A 149 -5.08 -8.21 -24.77
N ASP A 150 -4.68 -9.04 -25.73
CA ASP A 150 -3.68 -10.09 -25.53
C ASP A 150 -2.33 -9.49 -25.10
N GLU A 151 -1.88 -8.42 -25.75
CA GLU A 151 -0.66 -7.68 -25.41
C GLU A 151 -0.77 -7.03 -24.01
N ALA A 152 -1.93 -6.47 -23.67
CA ALA A 152 -2.13 -5.88 -22.36
C ALA A 152 -2.08 -6.93 -21.24
N VAL A 153 -2.64 -8.12 -21.47
CA VAL A 153 -2.54 -9.26 -20.54
C VAL A 153 -1.10 -9.76 -20.45
N GLU A 154 -0.38 -9.85 -21.57
CA GLU A 154 1.04 -10.23 -21.55
C GLU A 154 1.88 -9.24 -20.71
N ASN A 155 1.59 -7.95 -20.80
CA ASN A 155 2.24 -6.94 -19.97
C ASN A 155 1.97 -7.16 -18.47
N LEU A 156 0.75 -7.60 -18.10
CA LEU A 156 0.46 -7.97 -16.70
C LEU A 156 1.25 -9.20 -16.27
N PHE A 157 1.33 -10.23 -17.12
CA PHE A 157 2.11 -11.43 -16.83
C PHE A 157 3.58 -11.08 -16.58
N LYS A 158 4.18 -10.22 -17.41
CA LYS A 158 5.53 -9.69 -17.21
C LYS A 158 5.65 -8.89 -15.91
N THR A 159 4.63 -8.12 -15.56
CA THR A 159 4.62 -7.31 -14.34
C THR A 159 4.70 -8.16 -13.07
N TYR A 160 3.93 -9.26 -13.01
CA TYR A 160 3.85 -10.09 -11.81
C TYR A 160 4.86 -11.24 -11.78
N ALA A 161 5.29 -11.73 -12.93
CA ALA A 161 6.31 -12.78 -13.02
C ALA A 161 7.75 -12.25 -13.02
N GLY A 162 7.96 -11.01 -13.47
CA GLY A 162 9.23 -10.46 -13.91
C GLY A 162 9.41 -10.69 -15.42
N THR A 163 9.93 -9.68 -16.11
CA THR A 163 10.04 -9.72 -17.59
C THR A 163 10.95 -10.86 -18.06
N GLU A 164 12.10 -11.07 -17.41
CA GLU A 164 13.05 -12.12 -17.78
C GLU A 164 12.48 -13.50 -17.49
N GLU A 165 11.90 -13.71 -16.32
CA GLU A 165 11.30 -14.96 -15.88
C GLU A 165 10.11 -15.35 -16.79
N TYR A 166 9.28 -14.36 -17.17
CA TYR A 166 8.17 -14.59 -18.10
C TYR A 166 8.66 -15.01 -19.48
N GLU A 167 9.69 -14.36 -20.04
CA GLU A 167 10.25 -14.74 -21.35
C GLU A 167 10.85 -16.14 -21.34
N LEU A 168 11.55 -16.51 -20.26
CA LEU A 168 12.07 -17.89 -20.08
C LEU A 168 10.90 -18.91 -19.99
N TYR A 169 9.80 -18.56 -19.31
CA TYR A 169 8.61 -19.40 -19.24
C TYR A 169 7.95 -19.54 -20.61
N LYS A 170 7.71 -18.43 -21.30
CA LYS A 170 7.04 -18.39 -22.62
C LYS A 170 7.80 -19.15 -23.70
N THR A 171 9.13 -19.13 -23.66
CA THR A 171 10.01 -19.83 -24.61
C THR A 171 10.36 -21.24 -24.16
N GLU A 172 9.83 -21.73 -23.03
CA GLU A 172 10.15 -23.05 -22.45
C GLU A 172 11.66 -23.27 -22.20
N THR A 173 12.39 -22.20 -21.91
CA THR A 173 13.85 -22.24 -21.71
C THR A 173 14.26 -22.11 -20.26
N GLN A 174 13.30 -22.19 -19.30
CA GLN A 174 13.59 -22.20 -17.88
C GLN A 174 14.51 -23.39 -17.50
N GLN A 175 15.52 -23.10 -16.69
CA GLN A 175 16.39 -24.17 -16.20
C GLN A 175 15.72 -24.94 -15.05
N GLN A 176 15.93 -26.26 -15.03
CA GLN A 176 15.50 -27.10 -13.89
C GLN A 176 16.23 -26.66 -12.60
N ILE A 177 15.50 -26.68 -11.48
CA ILE A 177 16.10 -26.34 -10.19
C ILE A 177 17.03 -27.46 -9.74
N VAL A 178 18.35 -27.22 -9.76
CA VAL A 178 19.36 -28.19 -9.33
C VAL A 178 19.63 -28.10 -7.83
N THR A 179 19.69 -26.87 -7.29
CA THR A 179 19.96 -26.63 -5.86
C THR A 179 18.87 -25.77 -5.24
N THR A 180 18.93 -24.48 -5.48
CA THR A 180 17.92 -23.47 -5.07
C THR A 180 17.49 -22.69 -6.28
N GLY A 181 16.26 -22.17 -6.26
CA GLY A 181 15.72 -21.38 -7.34
C GLY A 181 14.21 -21.42 -7.39
N THR A 182 13.68 -20.80 -8.42
CA THR A 182 12.25 -20.74 -8.73
C THR A 182 12.03 -21.25 -10.15
N TYR A 183 10.96 -22.01 -10.35
CA TYR A 183 10.51 -22.48 -11.64
C TYR A 183 9.03 -22.18 -11.77
N ILE A 184 8.62 -21.45 -12.81
CA ILE A 184 7.22 -21.11 -13.06
C ILE A 184 6.57 -22.32 -13.77
N GLU A 185 5.54 -22.87 -13.15
CA GLU A 185 4.77 -23.99 -13.69
C GLU A 185 3.65 -23.51 -14.62
N ASN A 186 2.87 -22.51 -14.17
CA ASN A 186 1.77 -21.94 -14.91
C ASN A 186 1.64 -20.44 -14.69
N ILE A 187 1.16 -19.73 -15.73
CA ILE A 187 0.69 -18.34 -15.64
C ILE A 187 -0.65 -18.27 -16.38
N TYR A 188 -1.69 -17.77 -15.73
CA TYR A 188 -3.02 -17.64 -16.33
C TYR A 188 -3.87 -16.57 -15.62
N LEU A 189 -4.98 -16.19 -16.28
CA LEU A 189 -6.01 -15.34 -15.68
C LEU A 189 -7.05 -16.21 -14.97
N LYS A 190 -7.38 -15.88 -13.73
CA LYS A 190 -8.44 -16.56 -12.95
C LYS A 190 -9.83 -16.14 -13.39
N ASP A 191 -9.95 -14.95 -13.97
CA ASP A 191 -11.21 -14.35 -14.39
C ASP A 191 -11.83 -15.09 -15.58
N ASN A 192 -13.17 -15.19 -15.60
CA ASN A 192 -13.89 -15.68 -16.76
C ASN A 192 -14.03 -14.58 -17.80
N ILE A 193 -13.42 -14.78 -18.97
CA ILE A 193 -13.40 -13.80 -20.04
C ILE A 193 -14.12 -14.34 -21.26
N THR A 194 -15.07 -13.57 -21.78
CA THR A 194 -15.74 -13.87 -23.04
C THR A 194 -15.48 -12.77 -24.05
N ILE A 195 -15.19 -13.16 -25.29
CA ILE A 195 -14.91 -12.26 -26.42
C ILE A 195 -16.05 -12.28 -27.41
N LYS A 196 -16.40 -11.12 -27.94
CA LYS A 196 -17.38 -10.97 -29.04
C LYS A 196 -16.93 -9.87 -29.98
N GLU A 197 -16.82 -10.21 -31.27
CA GLU A 197 -16.66 -9.20 -32.32
C GLU A 197 -18.00 -8.51 -32.59
N MET A 198 -18.00 -7.16 -32.62
CA MET A 198 -19.21 -6.37 -32.83
C MET A 198 -18.92 -4.97 -33.36
N ASN A 199 -19.97 -4.27 -33.76
CA ASN A 199 -19.92 -2.83 -33.97
C ASN A 199 -20.03 -2.12 -32.65
N ILE A 200 -19.03 -1.34 -32.28
CA ILE A 200 -18.91 -0.63 -31.00
C ILE A 200 -19.27 0.83 -31.21
N PRO A 201 -20.17 1.42 -30.42
CA PRO A 201 -20.47 2.85 -30.47
C PRO A 201 -19.21 3.69 -30.22
N VAL A 202 -18.97 4.69 -31.07
CA VAL A 202 -17.79 5.59 -30.91
C VAL A 202 -17.88 6.48 -29.66
N THR A 203 -19.01 6.46 -28.96
CA THR A 203 -19.24 7.10 -27.68
C THR A 203 -18.72 6.31 -26.47
N GLU A 204 -18.43 5.01 -26.67
CA GLU A 204 -17.85 4.15 -25.65
C GLU A 204 -16.35 4.43 -25.46
N LYS A 205 -15.83 4.04 -24.31
CA LYS A 205 -14.37 4.02 -24.11
C LYS A 205 -13.80 2.82 -24.86
N ILE A 206 -13.09 3.09 -25.95
CA ILE A 206 -12.47 2.07 -26.80
C ILE A 206 -10.96 2.21 -26.71
N TYR A 207 -10.27 1.13 -26.38
CA TYR A 207 -8.82 1.09 -26.34
C TYR A 207 -8.26 0.72 -27.72
N SER A 208 -7.34 1.54 -28.20
CA SER A 208 -6.58 1.32 -29.44
C SER A 208 -5.09 1.09 -29.20
N ASP A 209 -4.68 1.11 -27.94
CA ASP A 209 -3.30 0.94 -27.48
C ASP A 209 -3.24 0.00 -26.29
N SER A 210 -2.30 -0.97 -26.34
CA SER A 210 -2.14 -1.98 -25.30
C SER A 210 -1.56 -1.42 -24.00
N SER A 211 -0.75 -0.36 -24.08
CA SER A 211 -0.16 0.29 -22.89
C SER A 211 -1.24 1.00 -22.06
N GLU A 212 -2.19 1.69 -22.74
CA GLU A 212 -3.32 2.34 -22.06
C GLU A 212 -4.21 1.30 -21.37
N LEU A 213 -4.46 0.16 -22.03
CA LEU A 213 -5.25 -0.92 -21.47
C LEU A 213 -4.52 -1.59 -20.29
N SER A 214 -3.19 -1.80 -20.39
CA SER A 214 -2.38 -2.32 -19.28
C SER A 214 -2.42 -1.42 -18.06
N GLN A 215 -2.37 -0.09 -18.26
CA GLN A 215 -2.54 0.87 -17.17
C GLN A 215 -3.91 0.74 -16.50
N PHE A 216 -4.98 0.58 -17.29
CA PHE A 216 -6.31 0.34 -16.73
C PHE A 216 -6.35 -0.96 -15.92
N PHE A 217 -5.77 -2.05 -16.42
CA PHE A 217 -5.75 -3.34 -15.71
C PHE A 217 -4.98 -3.29 -14.39
N LEU A 218 -3.92 -2.49 -14.29
CA LEU A 218 -3.13 -2.36 -13.07
C LEU A 218 -3.69 -1.36 -12.06
N PHE A 219 -4.25 -0.24 -12.54
CA PHE A 219 -4.57 0.91 -11.70
C PHE A 219 -6.06 1.25 -11.63
N GLY A 220 -6.93 0.55 -12.40
CA GLY A 220 -8.38 0.78 -12.45
C GLY A 220 -8.77 2.15 -13.01
N ILE A 221 -10.07 2.47 -12.83
CA ILE A 221 -10.66 3.75 -13.31
C ILE A 221 -10.21 4.93 -12.42
N ASN A 222 -10.09 4.70 -11.11
CA ASN A 222 -9.77 5.72 -10.12
C ASN A 222 -8.26 5.92 -9.94
N ASN A 223 -7.49 5.73 -10.98
CA ASN A 223 -6.04 5.79 -11.03
C ASN A 223 -5.47 6.93 -10.14
N LYS A 224 -5.22 6.63 -8.86
CA LYS A 224 -4.58 7.56 -7.92
C LYS A 224 -3.10 7.64 -8.27
N LYS A 225 -2.79 8.42 -9.29
CA LYS A 225 -1.41 8.74 -9.65
C LYS A 225 -0.86 9.74 -8.65
N SER A 226 0.27 9.42 -8.04
CA SER A 226 1.09 10.40 -7.35
C SER A 226 2.33 10.69 -8.20
N ASN A 227 2.82 11.93 -8.12
CA ASN A 227 4.03 12.31 -8.84
C ASN A 227 5.22 12.23 -7.89
N TYR A 228 6.28 11.58 -8.34
CA TYR A 228 7.56 11.54 -7.64
C TYR A 228 8.57 12.42 -8.39
N ILE A 229 9.31 13.25 -7.65
CA ILE A 229 10.40 14.07 -8.20
C ILE A 229 11.70 13.30 -8.02
N VAL A 230 12.33 12.95 -9.14
CA VAL A 230 13.59 12.20 -9.19
C VAL A 230 14.69 12.97 -8.47
N LYS A 231 15.43 12.28 -7.61
CA LYS A 231 16.57 12.80 -6.86
C LYS A 231 17.88 12.37 -7.51
N SER A 232 18.97 13.04 -7.15
CA SER A 232 20.31 12.63 -7.61
C SER A 232 20.66 11.22 -7.11
N GLY A 233 21.05 10.33 -8.03
CA GLY A 233 21.40 8.93 -7.75
C GLY A 233 20.21 7.96 -7.74
N ASP A 234 18.99 8.42 -8.09
CA ASP A 234 17.86 7.55 -8.31
C ASP A 234 18.04 6.71 -9.59
N THR A 235 17.58 5.49 -9.52
CA THR A 235 17.33 4.60 -10.67
C THR A 235 15.88 4.17 -10.64
N ILE A 236 15.36 3.66 -11.77
CA ILE A 236 13.99 3.15 -11.84
C ILE A 236 13.74 2.12 -10.75
N ASP A 237 14.62 1.14 -10.58
CA ASP A 237 14.48 0.09 -9.55
C ASP A 237 14.45 0.65 -8.13
N LYS A 238 15.30 1.65 -7.82
CA LYS A 238 15.31 2.30 -6.51
C LYS A 238 14.03 3.08 -6.23
N VAL A 239 13.55 3.82 -7.23
CA VAL A 239 12.30 4.60 -7.11
C VAL A 239 11.11 3.67 -6.97
N ALA A 240 11.03 2.61 -7.77
CA ALA A 240 9.99 1.59 -7.69
C ALA A 240 9.98 0.94 -6.29
N PHE A 241 11.11 0.41 -5.84
CA PHE A 241 11.26 -0.21 -4.52
C PHE A 241 10.87 0.72 -3.36
N ALA A 242 11.33 1.97 -3.39
CA ALA A 242 11.02 2.96 -2.35
C ALA A 242 9.52 3.29 -2.27
N ASN A 243 8.78 3.13 -3.37
CA ASN A 243 7.35 3.40 -3.46
C ASN A 243 6.50 2.11 -3.42
N LYS A 244 7.10 0.96 -3.13
CA LYS A 244 6.44 -0.36 -2.98
C LYS A 244 5.70 -0.81 -4.24
N ILE A 245 6.25 -0.52 -5.41
CA ILE A 245 5.80 -1.01 -6.70
C ILE A 245 6.93 -1.79 -7.37
N SER A 246 6.60 -2.68 -8.31
CA SER A 246 7.61 -3.35 -9.12
C SER A 246 8.20 -2.40 -10.17
N THR A 247 9.34 -2.79 -10.73
CA THR A 247 9.96 -2.06 -11.83
C THR A 247 9.04 -2.02 -13.06
N GLU A 248 8.34 -3.11 -13.32
CA GLU A 248 7.38 -3.24 -14.41
C GLU A 248 6.15 -2.33 -14.20
N GLU A 249 5.61 -2.27 -12.99
CA GLU A 249 4.53 -1.32 -12.64
C GLU A 249 4.96 0.13 -12.85
N PHE A 250 6.22 0.45 -12.50
CA PHE A 250 6.79 1.77 -12.78
C PHE A 250 6.85 2.04 -14.28
N LEU A 251 7.33 1.10 -15.09
CA LEU A 251 7.45 1.24 -16.56
C LEU A 251 6.07 1.40 -17.21
N ILE A 252 5.06 0.64 -16.79
CA ILE A 252 3.69 0.79 -17.27
C ILE A 252 3.10 2.14 -16.90
N SER A 253 3.41 2.64 -15.69
CA SER A 253 2.98 3.98 -15.26
C SER A 253 3.65 5.10 -16.06
N ASN A 254 4.83 4.84 -16.62
CA ASN A 254 5.69 5.80 -17.32
C ASN A 254 6.13 5.26 -18.69
N PRO A 255 5.25 5.17 -19.69
CA PRO A 255 5.55 4.54 -20.99
C PRO A 255 6.67 5.20 -21.79
N SER A 256 7.14 6.36 -21.37
CA SER A 256 8.32 7.03 -21.97
C SER A 256 9.63 6.30 -21.69
N PHE A 257 9.66 5.38 -20.71
CA PHE A 257 10.83 4.55 -20.41
C PHE A 257 10.65 3.15 -21.00
N SER A 258 11.62 2.70 -21.78
CA SER A 258 11.56 1.41 -22.46
C SER A 258 12.12 0.24 -21.62
N SER A 259 12.88 0.53 -20.54
CA SER A 259 13.45 -0.50 -19.67
C SER A 259 13.87 0.08 -18.31
N SER A 260 14.12 -0.79 -17.33
CA SER A 260 14.66 -0.41 -16.02
C SER A 260 16.03 0.28 -16.08
N LYS A 261 16.75 0.09 -17.20
CA LYS A 261 18.05 0.72 -17.47
C LYS A 261 17.95 2.13 -18.04
N SER A 262 16.73 2.61 -18.30
CA SER A 262 16.51 3.97 -18.77
C SER A 262 16.95 4.98 -17.71
N LEU A 263 17.57 6.08 -18.16
CA LEU A 263 18.16 7.06 -17.25
C LEU A 263 17.07 7.97 -16.67
N LEU A 264 17.09 8.18 -15.36
CA LEU A 264 16.30 9.19 -14.68
C LEU A 264 17.15 10.46 -14.47
N PHE A 265 16.56 11.62 -14.70
CA PHE A 265 17.24 12.92 -14.51
C PHE A 265 16.76 13.57 -13.20
N PRO A 266 17.66 14.07 -12.33
CA PRO A 266 17.27 14.81 -11.14
C PRO A 266 16.33 15.97 -11.45
N GLY A 267 15.23 16.08 -10.69
CA GLY A 267 14.16 17.06 -10.95
C GLY A 267 13.08 16.59 -11.94
N GLN A 268 13.30 15.49 -12.66
CA GLN A 268 12.28 14.90 -13.52
C GLN A 268 11.09 14.41 -12.70
N GLN A 269 9.87 14.63 -13.21
CA GLN A 269 8.66 14.15 -12.60
C GLN A 269 8.28 12.79 -13.22
N VAL A 270 8.10 11.78 -12.39
CA VAL A 270 7.63 10.45 -12.78
C VAL A 270 6.36 10.07 -12.03
N VAL A 271 5.54 9.22 -12.62
CA VAL A 271 4.25 8.80 -12.06
C VAL A 271 4.45 7.54 -11.21
N ILE A 272 3.91 7.58 -9.99
CA ILE A 272 3.80 6.42 -9.09
C ILE A 272 2.31 6.10 -8.94
N GLY A 273 1.87 4.93 -9.42
CA GLY A 273 0.50 4.46 -9.29
C GLY A 273 0.32 3.63 -8.01
N ILE A 274 -0.85 3.74 -7.38
CA ILE A 274 -1.30 2.73 -6.40
C ILE A 274 -2.05 1.69 -7.20
N THR A 275 -1.62 0.42 -7.14
CA THR A 275 -2.24 -0.67 -7.89
C THR A 275 -3.65 -0.97 -7.39
N ASP A 276 -4.58 -1.08 -8.34
CA ASP A 276 -5.96 -1.55 -8.16
C ASP A 276 -6.25 -2.54 -9.29
N PRO A 277 -5.73 -3.78 -9.20
CA PRO A 277 -5.77 -4.74 -10.31
C PRO A 277 -7.20 -5.07 -10.70
N GLN A 278 -7.48 -4.94 -12.00
CA GLN A 278 -8.80 -5.24 -12.58
C GLN A 278 -8.91 -6.68 -13.09
N LEU A 279 -7.80 -7.40 -13.17
CA LEU A 279 -7.70 -8.81 -13.51
C LEU A 279 -6.91 -9.57 -12.44
N GLN A 280 -7.20 -10.86 -12.26
CA GLN A 280 -6.51 -11.74 -11.35
C GLN A 280 -5.51 -12.62 -12.11
N VAL A 281 -4.24 -12.23 -12.08
CA VAL A 281 -3.14 -13.03 -12.63
C VAL A 281 -2.70 -14.06 -11.60
N VAL A 282 -2.81 -15.32 -11.92
CA VAL A 282 -2.32 -16.44 -11.11
C VAL A 282 -0.98 -16.91 -11.64
N ILE A 283 -0.01 -17.08 -10.75
CA ILE A 283 1.30 -17.67 -11.04
C ILE A 283 1.53 -18.83 -10.09
N GLU A 284 1.68 -20.03 -10.63
CA GLU A 284 2.05 -21.23 -9.91
C GLU A 284 3.55 -21.48 -10.06
N LYS A 285 4.26 -21.63 -8.96
CA LYS A 285 5.73 -21.77 -8.93
C LYS A 285 6.16 -22.97 -8.10
N SER A 286 7.18 -23.68 -8.55
CA SER A 286 8.03 -24.51 -7.71
C SER A 286 9.19 -23.68 -7.18
N VAL A 287 9.35 -23.66 -5.84
CA VAL A 287 10.41 -22.89 -5.17
C VAL A 287 11.24 -23.83 -4.31
N VAL A 288 12.55 -23.81 -4.50
CA VAL A 288 13.52 -24.48 -3.63
C VAL A 288 14.42 -23.43 -3.02
N LYS A 289 14.46 -23.36 -1.70
CA LYS A 289 15.23 -22.38 -0.95
C LYS A 289 15.89 -22.99 0.28
N ASP A 290 17.01 -22.42 0.67
CA ASP A 290 17.68 -22.78 1.91
C ASP A 290 17.25 -21.81 3.01
N GLU A 291 16.74 -22.34 4.11
CA GLU A 291 16.32 -21.57 5.29
C GLU A 291 17.16 -21.91 6.51
N VAL A 292 17.47 -20.87 7.29
CA VAL A 292 18.16 -21.04 8.58
C VAL A 292 17.20 -21.60 9.60
N ASN A 293 17.49 -22.81 10.07
CA ASN A 293 16.78 -23.42 11.20
C ASN A 293 17.42 -22.91 12.50
N LYS A 294 16.67 -22.12 13.28
CA LYS A 294 17.20 -21.53 14.51
C LYS A 294 17.34 -22.57 15.61
N PHE A 295 18.50 -22.55 16.30
CA PHE A 295 18.72 -23.43 17.43
C PHE A 295 17.75 -23.15 18.60
N LYS A 296 17.44 -24.19 19.36
CA LYS A 296 16.67 -24.10 20.61
C LYS A 296 17.61 -23.89 21.79
N THR A 297 17.15 -23.15 22.81
CA THR A 297 17.84 -23.04 24.10
C THR A 297 17.26 -24.04 25.08
N ILE A 298 18.12 -24.92 25.62
CA ILE A 298 17.81 -25.84 26.69
C ILE A 298 18.29 -25.25 27.99
N GLU A 299 17.40 -25.14 28.94
CA GLU A 299 17.67 -24.60 30.29
C GLU A 299 17.84 -25.74 31.26
N ARG A 300 18.92 -25.69 32.03
CA ARG A 300 19.18 -26.60 33.14
C ARG A 300 19.34 -25.76 34.41
N TYR A 301 19.11 -26.38 35.55
CA TYR A 301 19.23 -25.73 36.86
C TYR A 301 20.17 -26.55 37.73
N ASP A 302 21.12 -25.84 38.38
CA ASP A 302 22.10 -26.42 39.28
C ASP A 302 21.90 -25.90 40.71
N ALA A 303 21.55 -26.79 41.65
CA ALA A 303 21.31 -26.45 43.05
C ALA A 303 22.62 -26.14 43.81
N SER A 304 23.77 -26.47 43.30
CA SER A 304 25.07 -26.17 43.88
C SER A 304 25.55 -24.75 43.57
N LYS A 305 25.09 -24.18 42.45
CA LYS A 305 25.43 -22.82 42.00
C LYS A 305 24.46 -21.78 42.57
N GLN A 306 24.98 -20.59 42.91
CA GLN A 306 24.14 -19.53 43.42
C GLN A 306 23.19 -18.99 42.35
N VAL A 307 22.07 -18.44 42.79
CA VAL A 307 21.13 -17.75 41.88
C VAL A 307 21.85 -16.56 41.24
N GLY A 308 21.90 -16.56 39.92
CA GLY A 308 22.63 -15.57 39.10
C GLY A 308 23.96 -16.06 38.54
N ASP A 309 24.49 -17.18 38.99
CA ASP A 309 25.64 -17.86 38.40
C ASP A 309 25.17 -18.65 37.16
N ASP A 310 24.95 -17.90 36.04
CA ASP A 310 24.48 -18.48 34.78
C ASP A 310 25.67 -18.88 33.90
N GLU A 311 25.70 -20.12 33.46
CA GLU A 311 26.79 -20.63 32.60
C GLU A 311 26.24 -21.18 31.28
N ILE A 312 26.82 -20.77 30.18
CA ILE A 312 26.56 -21.39 28.88
C ILE A 312 27.53 -22.56 28.69
N ILE A 313 27.08 -23.76 28.93
CA ILE A 313 27.91 -24.98 28.80
C ILE A 313 27.98 -25.51 27.36
N GLN A 314 27.06 -25.07 26.51
CA GLN A 314 27.06 -25.37 25.07
C GLN A 314 26.54 -24.14 24.30
N LYS A 315 27.32 -23.64 23.37
CA LYS A 315 26.89 -22.60 22.44
C LYS A 315 25.93 -23.19 21.41
N GLY A 316 24.85 -22.43 21.12
CA GLY A 316 23.91 -22.79 20.05
C GLY A 316 24.49 -22.48 18.68
N GLU A 317 24.24 -23.34 17.71
CA GLU A 317 24.49 -23.09 16.30
C GLU A 317 23.23 -23.30 15.49
N ASN A 318 22.96 -22.39 14.57
CA ASN A 318 21.86 -22.53 13.64
C ASN A 318 22.15 -23.65 12.63
N GLY A 319 21.14 -24.41 12.31
CA GLY A 319 21.14 -25.36 11.21
C GLY A 319 20.77 -24.68 9.89
N LEU A 320 20.78 -25.47 8.85
CA LEU A 320 20.36 -25.08 7.51
C LEU A 320 19.46 -26.18 6.95
N GLU A 321 18.32 -25.80 6.41
CA GLU A 321 17.34 -26.71 5.82
C GLU A 321 17.02 -26.28 4.40
N ARG A 322 16.92 -27.23 3.49
CA ARG A 322 16.43 -26.99 2.12
C ARG A 322 14.95 -27.32 2.08
N ILE A 323 14.15 -26.36 1.69
CA ILE A 323 12.70 -26.47 1.58
C ILE A 323 12.32 -26.43 0.12
N SER A 324 11.60 -27.45 -0.35
CA SER A 324 10.93 -27.45 -1.65
C SER A 324 9.43 -27.25 -1.42
N GLN A 325 8.83 -26.32 -2.14
CA GLN A 325 7.41 -25.98 -1.98
C GLN A 325 6.81 -25.52 -3.31
N LYS A 326 5.51 -25.77 -3.47
CA LYS A 326 4.70 -25.10 -4.50
C LYS A 326 4.08 -23.84 -3.91
N VAL A 327 4.11 -22.78 -4.68
CA VAL A 327 3.61 -21.46 -4.29
C VAL A 327 2.62 -21.00 -5.35
N GLU A 328 1.44 -20.56 -4.93
CA GLU A 328 0.50 -19.85 -5.78
C GLU A 328 0.50 -18.36 -5.38
N GLU A 329 0.63 -17.51 -6.36
CA GLU A 329 0.54 -16.07 -6.22
C GLU A 329 -0.62 -15.54 -7.05
N ILE A 330 -1.38 -14.61 -6.50
CA ILE A 330 -2.39 -13.83 -7.22
C ILE A 330 -1.97 -12.37 -7.17
N ASN A 331 -1.74 -11.78 -8.35
CA ASN A 331 -1.28 -10.40 -8.49
C ASN A 331 -0.06 -10.09 -7.59
N GLY A 332 0.93 -11.01 -7.60
CA GLY A 332 2.18 -10.90 -6.84
C GLY A 332 2.06 -11.18 -5.34
N ASN A 333 0.85 -11.46 -4.81
CA ASN A 333 0.65 -11.83 -3.42
C ASN A 333 0.55 -13.35 -3.28
N ILE A 334 1.31 -13.92 -2.36
CA ILE A 334 1.26 -15.35 -2.06
C ILE A 334 -0.09 -15.67 -1.43
N THR A 335 -0.88 -16.53 -2.10
CA THR A 335 -2.20 -16.98 -1.63
C THR A 335 -2.17 -18.40 -1.07
N TYR A 336 -1.26 -19.23 -1.57
CA TYR A 336 -1.15 -20.61 -1.13
C TYR A 336 0.29 -21.12 -1.16
N ILE A 337 0.69 -21.86 -0.13
CA ILE A 337 1.98 -22.57 -0.08
C ILE A 337 1.73 -24.03 0.28
N LYS A 338 2.19 -24.94 -0.58
CA LYS A 338 2.18 -26.37 -0.35
C LYS A 338 3.60 -26.89 -0.16
N PRO A 339 4.01 -27.26 1.07
CA PRO A 339 5.31 -27.91 1.29
C PRO A 339 5.36 -29.24 0.54
N ILE A 340 6.48 -29.51 -0.12
CA ILE A 340 6.74 -30.76 -0.84
C ILE A 340 7.75 -31.61 -0.09
N SER A 341 8.90 -31.02 0.24
CA SER A 341 9.95 -31.72 0.98
C SER A 341 10.76 -30.75 1.84
N LYS A 342 11.38 -31.29 2.87
CA LYS A 342 12.30 -30.60 3.75
C LYS A 342 13.50 -31.51 4.01
N VAL A 343 14.70 -31.03 3.68
CA VAL A 343 15.94 -31.75 3.82
C VAL A 343 16.87 -30.97 4.72
N GLU A 344 17.33 -31.58 5.81
CA GLU A 344 18.32 -30.99 6.69
C GLU A 344 19.69 -31.02 6.00
N LEU A 345 20.27 -29.85 5.76
CA LEU A 345 21.61 -29.67 5.18
C LEU A 345 22.69 -29.56 6.27
N LYS A 346 22.34 -28.88 7.38
CA LYS A 346 23.16 -28.75 8.57
C LYS A 346 22.26 -28.88 9.80
N PRO A 347 22.54 -29.80 10.75
CA PRO A 347 21.76 -29.92 11.98
C PRO A 347 21.95 -28.69 12.88
N THR A 348 20.93 -28.42 13.69
CA THR A 348 21.02 -27.42 14.75
C THR A 348 21.77 -27.94 15.96
N THR A 349 22.62 -27.11 16.58
CA THR A 349 23.18 -27.39 17.89
C THR A 349 22.45 -26.54 18.93
N SER A 350 21.76 -27.16 19.88
CA SER A 350 21.04 -26.43 20.93
C SER A 350 22.00 -25.68 21.84
N ARG A 351 21.66 -24.47 22.22
CA ARG A 351 22.35 -23.76 23.28
C ARG A 351 21.91 -24.34 24.65
N ILE A 352 22.85 -24.68 25.53
CA ILE A 352 22.55 -25.15 26.87
C ILE A 352 23.03 -24.11 27.87
N ILE A 353 22.11 -23.59 28.68
CA ILE A 353 22.37 -22.64 29.77
C ILE A 353 22.06 -23.33 31.08
N VAL A 354 22.99 -23.28 32.04
CA VAL A 354 22.79 -23.75 33.41
C VAL A 354 22.59 -22.54 34.30
N TYR A 355 21.46 -22.50 34.98
CA TYR A 355 21.12 -21.45 35.94
C TYR A 355 21.39 -21.93 37.37
N GLY A 356 22.05 -21.11 38.17
CA GLY A 356 22.17 -21.37 39.61
C GLY A 356 20.80 -21.35 40.31
N LYS A 357 20.54 -22.30 41.21
CA LYS A 357 19.27 -22.40 41.96
C LYS A 357 19.43 -22.19 43.48
N LYS A 358 20.68 -22.18 43.96
CA LYS A 358 20.97 -22.03 45.39
C LYS A 358 20.70 -20.58 45.83
N GLN A 359 19.66 -20.37 46.62
CA GLN A 359 19.34 -19.07 47.21
C GLN A 359 20.31 -18.78 48.37
N VAL A 360 20.83 -17.54 48.39
CA VAL A 360 21.65 -17.03 49.51
C VAL A 360 20.69 -16.57 50.61
N SER A 361 20.66 -17.28 51.74
CA SER A 361 19.86 -16.90 52.91
C SER A 361 20.58 -15.89 53.77
N GLY A 362 19.87 -14.87 54.27
CA GLY A 362 20.40 -13.94 55.27
C GLY A 362 21.44 -12.95 54.80
N VAL A 363 21.32 -12.49 53.56
CA VAL A 363 22.30 -11.58 52.92
C VAL A 363 22.12 -10.15 53.44
N GLY A 364 23.01 -9.74 54.33
CA GLY A 364 23.15 -8.32 54.71
C GLY A 364 23.94 -7.52 53.69
N SER A 365 23.77 -6.19 53.71
CA SER A 365 24.54 -5.28 52.86
C SER A 365 26.04 -5.40 53.15
N THR A 366 26.84 -5.32 52.07
CA THR A 366 28.30 -5.17 52.21
C THR A 366 28.69 -3.72 52.49
N LYS A 367 29.91 -3.50 52.95
CA LYS A 367 30.43 -2.12 53.23
C LYS A 367 30.77 -1.34 51.96
N SER A 368 30.75 -1.96 50.78
CA SER A 368 31.11 -1.35 49.49
C SER A 368 30.06 -1.59 48.43
N TRP A 369 29.86 -0.62 47.58
CA TRP A 369 28.90 -0.67 46.47
C TRP A 369 29.60 -1.03 45.15
N ALA A 370 29.07 -1.98 44.41
CA ALA A 370 29.52 -2.28 43.05
C ALA A 370 28.91 -1.30 42.05
N TRP A 371 29.55 -1.16 40.90
CA TRP A 371 28.96 -0.43 39.79
C TRP A 371 27.89 -1.27 39.08
N PRO A 372 26.77 -0.68 38.65
CA PRO A 372 25.63 -1.45 38.13
C PRO A 372 25.79 -1.93 36.68
N THR A 373 26.85 -1.57 35.96
CA THR A 373 27.09 -1.95 34.54
C THR A 373 28.54 -2.42 34.36
N ASN A 374 28.84 -2.98 33.15
CA ASN A 374 30.20 -3.27 32.73
C ASN A 374 31.05 -1.98 32.62
N SER A 375 32.37 -2.14 32.55
CA SER A 375 33.32 -1.10 32.15
C SER A 375 33.02 -0.61 30.70
N GLY A 376 33.50 0.58 30.35
CA GLY A 376 33.27 1.22 29.07
C GLY A 376 31.97 2.02 28.99
N TYR A 377 31.39 2.30 30.14
CA TYR A 377 30.18 3.16 30.23
C TYR A 377 30.52 4.65 30.11
N THR A 378 29.49 5.43 29.82
CA THR A 378 29.49 6.90 29.90
C THR A 378 28.26 7.36 30.70
N ILE A 379 28.40 8.43 31.47
CA ILE A 379 27.26 9.05 32.13
C ILE A 379 26.61 10.02 31.14
N SER A 380 25.50 9.61 30.55
CA SER A 380 24.78 10.45 29.61
C SER A 380 23.91 11.50 30.30
N SER A 381 23.53 11.28 31.54
CA SER A 381 22.84 12.30 32.37
C SER A 381 23.06 12.09 33.85
N ASN A 382 23.35 13.18 34.56
CA ASN A 382 23.52 13.16 36.01
C ASN A 382 22.19 13.39 36.74
N TYR A 383 22.20 13.04 38.04
CA TYR A 383 21.14 13.40 38.97
C TYR A 383 21.06 14.94 39.11
N GLY A 384 19.85 15.47 39.15
CA GLY A 384 19.61 16.89 39.33
C GLY A 384 18.78 17.55 38.22
N TYR A 385 18.71 18.88 38.25
CA TYR A 385 17.92 19.60 37.25
C TYR A 385 18.58 19.58 35.87
N ARG A 386 17.80 19.15 34.86
CA ARG A 386 18.20 19.15 33.45
C ARG A 386 17.05 19.62 32.55
N ILE A 387 17.34 19.85 31.29
CA ILE A 387 16.31 19.97 30.26
C ILE A 387 15.84 18.57 29.91
N ASP A 388 14.58 18.30 30.10
CA ASP A 388 13.94 17.03 29.78
C ASP A 388 14.00 16.77 28.24
N PRO A 389 14.51 15.62 27.80
CA PRO A 389 14.71 15.35 26.38
C PRO A 389 13.40 15.25 25.57
N PHE A 390 12.27 14.94 26.23
CA PHE A 390 10.96 14.80 25.58
C PHE A 390 10.17 16.10 25.62
N THR A 391 10.05 16.70 26.79
CA THR A 391 9.21 17.90 27.00
C THR A 391 9.92 19.22 26.73
N ARG A 392 11.27 19.19 26.62
CA ARG A 392 12.15 20.38 26.50
C ARG A 392 12.00 21.38 27.62
N ARG A 393 11.41 20.99 28.74
CA ARG A 393 11.28 21.84 29.96
C ARG A 393 12.32 21.45 31.02
N ARG A 394 12.63 22.38 31.86
CA ARG A 394 13.49 22.11 33.03
C ARG A 394 12.78 21.12 33.97
N ASN A 395 13.38 19.97 34.22
CA ASN A 395 12.84 18.91 35.07
C ASN A 395 13.96 18.33 35.96
N LEU A 396 13.58 17.76 37.10
CA LEU A 396 14.50 17.08 38.00
C LEU A 396 14.69 15.64 37.52
N HIS A 397 15.93 15.27 37.20
CA HIS A 397 16.33 13.91 36.95
C HIS A 397 16.62 13.17 38.23
N TYR A 398 15.87 12.14 38.52
CA TYR A 398 15.86 11.44 39.81
C TYR A 398 16.97 10.40 39.99
N GLY A 399 17.74 10.11 38.93
CA GLY A 399 18.82 9.13 38.94
C GLY A 399 20.00 9.56 38.08
N ILE A 400 20.85 8.64 37.78
CA ILE A 400 21.89 8.78 36.75
C ILE A 400 21.56 7.86 35.57
N ASP A 401 21.81 8.35 34.33
CA ASP A 401 21.67 7.57 33.12
C ASP A 401 23.06 7.08 32.68
N ILE A 402 23.22 5.76 32.62
CA ILE A 402 24.47 5.06 32.29
C ILE A 402 24.36 4.46 30.92
N SER A 403 25.06 5.01 29.95
CA SER A 403 25.08 4.60 28.53
C SER A 403 26.46 4.00 28.15
N GLY A 404 26.63 3.66 26.89
CA GLY A 404 27.93 3.24 26.32
C GLY A 404 28.20 1.74 26.37
N THR A 405 27.55 0.98 27.28
CA THR A 405 27.74 -0.46 27.38
C THR A 405 27.00 -1.26 26.31
N GLY A 406 26.07 -0.65 25.59
CA GLY A 406 25.28 -1.25 24.52
C GLY A 406 24.00 -1.96 24.98
N TYR A 407 23.04 -2.08 24.06
CA TYR A 407 21.78 -2.78 24.28
C TYR A 407 22.03 -4.27 24.60
N GLY A 408 21.38 -4.77 25.66
CA GLY A 408 21.53 -6.17 26.08
C GLY A 408 22.74 -6.46 26.97
N SER A 409 23.55 -5.46 27.33
CA SER A 409 24.63 -5.60 28.31
C SER A 409 24.09 -5.91 29.70
N PRO A 410 24.79 -6.68 30.56
CA PRO A 410 24.30 -7.05 31.88
C PRO A 410 24.19 -5.84 32.81
N VAL A 411 23.14 -5.89 33.66
CA VAL A 411 22.89 -4.97 34.78
C VAL A 411 23.10 -5.75 36.07
N TYR A 412 23.89 -5.20 36.99
CA TYR A 412 24.32 -5.85 38.23
C TYR A 412 23.67 -5.23 39.45
N ALA A 413 23.34 -6.06 40.44
CA ALA A 413 22.99 -5.58 41.77
C ALA A 413 24.20 -4.89 42.42
N VAL A 414 24.05 -3.62 42.82
CA VAL A 414 25.17 -2.84 43.38
C VAL A 414 25.59 -3.30 44.76
N ASN A 415 24.72 -4.03 45.48
CA ASN A 415 25.01 -4.59 46.80
C ASN A 415 24.12 -5.82 47.04
N ASN A 416 24.41 -6.57 48.12
CA ASN A 416 23.52 -7.63 48.61
C ASN A 416 22.16 -7.04 48.99
N GLY A 417 21.09 -7.83 48.83
CA GLY A 417 19.76 -7.39 49.21
C GLY A 417 18.67 -8.36 48.73
N THR A 418 17.42 -7.93 48.87
CA THR A 418 16.24 -8.66 48.46
C THR A 418 15.51 -7.86 47.37
N ILE A 419 15.13 -8.49 46.27
CA ILE A 419 14.31 -7.84 45.24
C ILE A 419 12.91 -7.62 45.83
N VAL A 420 12.48 -6.35 45.89
CA VAL A 420 11.15 -5.97 46.36
C VAL A 420 10.18 -5.62 45.20
N THR A 421 10.73 -5.26 44.04
CA THR A 421 9.94 -4.97 42.86
C THR A 421 10.68 -5.49 41.62
N ALA A 422 9.96 -6.16 40.71
CA ALA A 422 10.42 -6.53 39.36
C ALA A 422 9.19 -6.52 38.45
N THR A 423 8.98 -5.43 37.73
CA THR A 423 7.78 -5.20 36.91
C THR A 423 8.05 -4.19 35.78
N CYS A 424 7.02 -3.85 35.01
CA CYS A 424 7.08 -2.85 33.95
C CYS A 424 6.22 -1.64 34.31
N HIS A 425 6.71 -0.45 33.99
CA HIS A 425 6.00 0.82 34.16
C HIS A 425 6.10 1.65 32.87
N TYR A 426 5.07 2.43 32.53
CA TYR A 426 5.03 3.18 31.27
C TYR A 426 6.24 4.14 31.08
N SER A 427 6.75 4.72 32.17
CA SER A 427 7.89 5.64 32.14
C SER A 427 9.22 4.93 32.37
N TYR A 428 9.34 4.10 33.42
CA TYR A 428 10.58 3.37 33.77
C TYR A 428 10.85 2.16 32.90
N GLY A 429 9.87 1.70 32.08
CA GLY A 429 9.98 0.46 31.35
C GLY A 429 10.08 -0.73 32.29
N ASN A 430 10.88 -1.73 31.93
CA ASN A 430 11.21 -2.84 32.83
C ASN A 430 12.16 -2.35 33.91
N TYR A 431 11.74 -2.49 35.18
CA TYR A 431 12.56 -2.02 36.30
C TYR A 431 12.55 -2.98 37.48
N VAL A 432 13.64 -2.91 38.25
CA VAL A 432 13.85 -3.70 39.47
C VAL A 432 14.14 -2.75 40.62
N VAL A 433 13.62 -3.05 41.81
CA VAL A 433 14.01 -2.39 43.06
C VAL A 433 14.56 -3.43 44.01
N ILE A 434 15.71 -3.14 44.60
CA ILE A 434 16.39 -3.98 45.59
C ILE A 434 16.40 -3.25 46.94
N ASN A 435 15.92 -3.91 48.01
CA ASN A 435 16.12 -3.54 49.40
C ASN A 435 17.45 -4.12 49.86
N HIS A 436 18.39 -3.29 50.26
CA HIS A 436 19.72 -3.75 50.70
C HIS A 436 19.78 -4.10 52.20
N ASN A 437 18.63 -4.13 52.89
CA ASN A 437 18.48 -4.51 54.29
C ASN A 437 19.33 -3.66 55.29
N ASN A 438 19.72 -2.47 54.87
CA ASN A 438 20.51 -1.49 55.65
C ASN A 438 19.92 -0.07 55.58
N GLY A 439 18.64 0.04 55.16
CA GLY A 439 17.94 1.31 54.98
C GLY A 439 18.11 1.91 53.58
N TYR A 440 18.92 1.32 52.69
CA TYR A 440 19.09 1.78 51.32
C TYR A 440 18.28 0.88 50.35
N TYR A 441 17.77 1.51 49.30
CA TYR A 441 17.12 0.86 48.17
C TYR A 441 17.70 1.38 46.88
N THR A 442 17.80 0.55 45.88
CA THR A 442 18.23 0.94 44.52
C THR A 442 17.22 0.52 43.46
N LEU A 443 17.04 1.37 42.45
CA LEU A 443 16.14 1.16 41.33
C LEU A 443 16.95 1.12 40.02
N TYR A 444 16.64 0.15 39.18
CA TYR A 444 17.29 -0.11 37.89
C TYR A 444 16.22 -0.11 36.84
N ALA A 445 16.22 0.81 35.88
CA ALA A 445 15.15 0.98 34.91
C ALA A 445 15.64 0.94 33.46
N HIS A 446 14.67 0.99 32.52
CA HIS A 446 14.82 0.91 31.07
C HIS A 446 15.42 -0.41 30.57
N MET A 447 15.38 -1.47 31.39
CA MET A 447 15.95 -2.77 31.02
C MET A 447 15.22 -3.39 29.82
N SER A 448 15.95 -4.08 28.95
CA SER A 448 15.38 -4.84 27.85
C SER A 448 14.61 -6.08 28.35
N ARG A 449 15.14 -6.70 29.39
CA ARG A 449 14.53 -7.89 30.06
C ARG A 449 15.17 -8.09 31.43
N PHE A 450 14.47 -8.79 32.30
CA PHE A 450 15.04 -9.27 33.55
C PHE A 450 15.92 -10.51 33.34
N ASN A 451 16.86 -10.76 34.25
CA ASN A 451 17.42 -12.09 34.37
C ASN A 451 16.33 -13.06 34.86
N LYS A 452 16.38 -14.32 34.51
CA LYS A 452 15.36 -15.33 34.87
C LYS A 452 15.22 -15.54 36.38
N SER A 453 16.31 -15.34 37.11
CA SER A 453 16.32 -15.40 38.57
C SER A 453 15.72 -14.16 39.23
N THR A 454 15.52 -13.06 38.54
CA THR A 454 15.05 -11.78 39.05
C THR A 454 13.54 -11.82 39.28
N LYS A 455 13.16 -12.16 40.52
CA LYS A 455 11.78 -12.22 40.98
C LYS A 455 11.66 -11.57 42.37
N VAL A 456 10.50 -11.00 42.65
CA VAL A 456 10.19 -10.43 43.97
C VAL A 456 10.39 -11.49 45.05
N GLY A 457 11.03 -11.11 46.17
CA GLY A 457 11.36 -11.97 47.29
C GLY A 457 12.67 -12.74 47.16
N VAL A 458 13.35 -12.70 45.99
CA VAL A 458 14.64 -13.36 45.78
C VAL A 458 15.76 -12.52 46.34
N ASN A 459 16.66 -13.13 47.10
CA ASN A 459 17.90 -12.51 47.58
C ASN A 459 18.93 -12.47 46.46
N VAL A 460 19.63 -11.32 46.35
CA VAL A 460 20.71 -11.08 45.40
C VAL A 460 21.99 -10.75 46.11
N THR A 461 23.10 -11.09 45.51
CA THR A 461 24.44 -10.70 45.99
C THR A 461 24.99 -9.54 45.17
N ARG A 462 25.90 -8.78 45.77
CA ARG A 462 26.64 -7.71 45.10
C ARG A 462 27.33 -8.24 43.81
N GLY A 463 27.10 -7.60 42.67
CA GLY A 463 27.64 -7.98 41.37
C GLY A 463 26.80 -9.07 40.66
N GLN A 464 25.70 -9.55 41.23
CA GLN A 464 24.81 -10.52 40.59
C GLN A 464 24.04 -9.86 39.42
N ILE A 465 23.93 -10.54 38.28
CA ILE A 465 23.14 -10.05 37.13
C ILE A 465 21.66 -10.09 37.46
N ILE A 466 21.00 -8.95 37.38
CA ILE A 466 19.56 -8.77 37.62
C ILE A 466 18.75 -8.46 36.36
N GLY A 467 19.40 -8.13 35.25
CA GLY A 467 18.76 -7.82 33.98
C GLY A 467 19.75 -7.36 32.95
N TYR A 468 19.24 -6.72 31.92
CA TYR A 468 20.04 -6.31 30.78
C TYR A 468 19.64 -4.92 30.32
N VAL A 469 20.61 -4.10 29.95
CA VAL A 469 20.43 -2.73 29.43
C VAL A 469 19.47 -2.75 28.25
N GLY A 470 18.55 -1.81 28.22
CA GLY A 470 17.54 -1.70 27.17
C GLY A 470 17.19 -0.25 26.86
N GLN A 471 15.99 -0.10 26.31
CA GLN A 471 15.40 1.18 25.95
C GLN A 471 13.87 1.13 26.17
N THR A 472 13.40 0.38 27.17
CA THR A 472 11.97 0.27 27.48
C THR A 472 11.47 1.47 28.26
N GLY A 473 10.17 1.80 28.15
CA GLY A 473 9.61 3.00 28.77
C GLY A 473 10.01 4.29 28.06
N SER A 474 10.16 5.39 28.84
CA SER A 474 10.52 6.71 28.31
C SER A 474 12.04 6.88 28.19
N ALA A 475 12.66 6.22 27.22
CA ALA A 475 14.10 6.25 26.96
C ALA A 475 14.40 6.70 25.53
N THR A 476 15.35 7.63 25.34
CA THR A 476 15.75 8.15 24.02
C THR A 476 16.81 7.29 23.30
N GLY A 477 17.43 6.37 24.01
CA GLY A 477 18.44 5.44 23.51
C GLY A 477 18.76 4.37 24.55
N PRO A 478 19.55 3.34 24.19
CA PRO A 478 19.92 2.28 25.13
C PRO A 478 20.74 2.81 26.30
N HIS A 479 20.21 2.70 27.53
CA HIS A 479 20.89 3.05 28.76
C HIS A 479 20.27 2.35 29.98
N LEU A 480 20.98 2.37 31.12
CA LEU A 480 20.45 2.06 32.43
C LEU A 480 20.13 3.37 33.16
N HIS A 481 18.91 3.57 33.58
CA HIS A 481 18.55 4.59 34.54
C HIS A 481 18.67 4.00 35.96
N PHE A 482 19.50 4.60 36.80
CA PHE A 482 19.83 4.12 38.12
C PHE A 482 19.51 5.13 39.19
N GLU A 483 18.67 4.76 40.17
CA GLU A 483 18.30 5.61 41.32
C GLU A 483 18.69 4.97 42.64
N ALA A 484 18.91 5.82 43.67
CA ALA A 484 19.14 5.41 45.03
C ALA A 484 18.17 6.09 46.01
N TYR A 485 17.81 5.37 47.07
CA TYR A 485 16.84 5.80 48.08
C TYR A 485 17.31 5.41 49.47
N VAL A 486 16.86 6.18 50.51
CA VAL A 486 17.04 5.86 51.91
C VAL A 486 15.70 5.87 52.64
N GLY A 487 15.60 5.05 53.71
CA GLY A 487 14.46 5.01 54.61
C GLY A 487 13.23 4.26 54.12
N GLY A 488 13.17 3.90 52.83
CA GLY A 488 12.02 3.17 52.29
C GLY A 488 12.13 2.87 50.81
N GLU A 489 11.20 2.08 50.35
CA GLU A 489 11.02 1.71 48.91
C GLU A 489 10.54 2.94 48.11
N PRO A 490 10.90 3.08 46.82
CA PRO A 490 10.31 4.06 45.92
C PRO A 490 8.79 4.10 46.05
N TRP A 491 8.22 5.31 46.08
CA TRP A 491 6.75 5.56 46.22
C TRP A 491 6.09 5.02 47.51
N LYS A 492 6.87 4.39 48.43
CA LYS A 492 6.41 3.88 49.71
C LYS A 492 7.23 4.45 50.90
N GLY A 493 7.46 5.76 50.88
CA GLY A 493 8.16 6.49 51.95
C GLY A 493 9.66 6.62 51.79
N GLY A 494 10.26 6.08 50.73
CA GLY A 494 11.69 6.25 50.42
C GLY A 494 12.03 7.66 49.98
N THR A 495 13.10 8.22 50.54
CA THR A 495 13.67 9.52 50.15
C THR A 495 14.74 9.31 49.09
N ARG A 496 14.59 9.94 47.92
CA ARG A 496 15.59 9.90 46.84
C ARG A 496 16.87 10.61 47.27
N ILE A 497 17.99 9.99 46.94
CA ILE A 497 19.31 10.56 47.13
C ILE A 497 20.10 10.54 45.82
N ASN A 498 21.13 11.38 45.72
CA ASN A 498 22.03 11.33 44.57
C ASN A 498 22.75 9.96 44.52
N PRO A 499 22.63 9.13 43.48
CA PRO A 499 23.29 7.83 43.44
C PRO A 499 24.81 7.87 43.64
N TRP A 500 25.46 8.97 43.32
CA TRP A 500 26.90 9.17 43.57
C TRP A 500 27.28 9.05 45.03
N THR A 501 26.36 9.32 45.96
CA THR A 501 26.63 9.18 47.41
C THR A 501 26.87 7.73 47.85
N LEU A 502 26.57 6.74 47.02
CA LEU A 502 26.88 5.35 47.28
C LEU A 502 28.37 5.03 47.04
N TYR A 503 29.08 5.87 46.29
CA TYR A 503 30.43 5.64 45.77
C TYR A 503 31.47 6.61 46.32
N ASN A 504 31.03 7.59 47.15
CA ASN A 504 31.89 8.58 47.83
C ASN A 504 32.37 8.07 49.19
#